data_227a82fca290f34eb521c929a6f12631
#
_entry.id   227a82fca290f34eb521c929a6f12631
#
_cell.length_a   1.000
_cell.length_b   1.000
_cell.length_c   1.000
_cell.angle_alpha   90.00
_cell.angle_beta   90.00
_cell.angle_gamma   90.00
#
_symmetry.space_group_name_H-M   'P 1'
#
loop_
_entity.id
_entity.type
_entity.pdbx_description
1 polymer ?
#
loop_
_entity_poly.entity_id
_entity_poly.type
_entity_poly.pdbx_seq_one_letter_code
_entity_poly.pdbx_strand_id
1 'polypeptide(L)'
;MSNEKHNISVNDYEMNIDLYSILRDISKYIVVILLLAASMSLLAYVYVGRSYHKQYESTSTFIVSSKGSNNSVYSDLSTTTEMATKFSEILNSSILQKKVAKEMNMDYFPGTASAEVVNETNLLVLKVQADSPEMAFSLNKAIMNNYSVVTNQLIGTVVLDVLHNP
;
A
#
# COMPACT_ATOMS: atom_id res chain seq x y z
N MET A 1 -0.28 -33.84 -75.66
CA MET A 1 0.06 -33.64 -74.25
C MET A 1 -0.13 -32.20 -73.92
N SER A 2 -1.30 -31.87 -73.39
CA SER A 2 -1.75 -30.50 -73.10
C SER A 2 -1.41 -30.16 -71.64
N ASN A 3 -0.59 -29.13 -71.41
CA ASN A 3 -0.30 -28.56 -70.09
C ASN A 3 -1.33 -27.51 -69.78
N GLU A 4 -2.32 -27.87 -69.01
CA GLU A 4 -3.29 -26.94 -68.40
C GLU A 4 -2.66 -26.30 -67.19
N LYS A 5 -2.22 -25.02 -67.33
CA LYS A 5 -1.81 -24.19 -66.21
C LYS A 5 -3.07 -23.70 -65.52
N HIS A 6 -3.32 -24.27 -64.34
CA HIS A 6 -4.35 -23.79 -63.43
C HIS A 6 -3.91 -22.43 -62.86
N ASN A 7 -4.52 -21.37 -63.34
CA ASN A 7 -4.30 -20.01 -62.88
C ASN A 7 -5.18 -19.79 -61.60
N ILE A 8 -4.58 -19.91 -60.42
CA ILE A 8 -5.25 -19.56 -59.18
C ILE A 8 -5.20 -18.05 -59.10
N SER A 9 -6.31 -17.39 -59.38
CA SER A 9 -6.48 -15.96 -59.10
C SER A 9 -6.60 -15.79 -57.59
N VAL A 10 -5.55 -15.34 -56.96
CA VAL A 10 -5.59 -14.82 -55.61
C VAL A 10 -6.37 -13.51 -55.67
N ASN A 11 -7.61 -13.54 -55.19
CA ASN A 11 -8.40 -12.32 -54.97
C ASN A 11 -7.70 -11.57 -53.80
N ASP A 12 -6.85 -10.62 -54.14
CA ASP A 12 -6.42 -9.59 -53.23
C ASP A 12 -7.64 -8.74 -52.82
N TYR A 13 -8.23 -9.05 -51.69
CA TYR A 13 -9.17 -8.13 -51.03
C TYR A 13 -8.34 -6.97 -50.51
N GLU A 14 -8.00 -6.01 -51.43
CA GLU A 14 -7.55 -4.71 -51.00
C GLU A 14 -8.72 -4.06 -50.24
N MET A 15 -8.66 -4.11 -48.92
CA MET A 15 -9.53 -3.29 -48.08
C MET A 15 -9.11 -1.83 -48.30
N ASN A 16 -9.70 -1.19 -49.28
CA ASN A 16 -9.61 0.25 -49.49
C ASN A 16 -10.37 0.93 -48.35
N ILE A 17 -9.66 1.16 -47.26
CA ILE A 17 -10.18 1.95 -46.13
C ILE A 17 -10.23 3.38 -46.60
N ASP A 18 -11.41 3.85 -47.01
CA ASP A 18 -11.63 5.24 -47.38
C ASP A 18 -11.63 6.11 -46.13
N LEU A 19 -10.44 6.59 -45.75
CA LEU A 19 -10.20 7.50 -44.63
C LEU A 19 -11.09 8.74 -44.70
N TYR A 20 -11.42 9.22 -45.89
CA TYR A 20 -12.28 10.40 -46.08
C TYR A 20 -13.74 10.12 -45.69
N SER A 21 -14.27 8.95 -46.04
CA SER A 21 -15.62 8.52 -45.62
C SER A 21 -15.71 8.34 -44.11
N ILE A 22 -14.69 7.75 -43.49
CA ILE A 22 -14.63 7.59 -42.02
C ILE A 22 -14.58 8.96 -41.33
N LEU A 23 -13.76 9.89 -41.84
CA LEU A 23 -13.64 11.23 -41.25
C LEU A 23 -14.95 12.03 -41.38
N ARG A 24 -15.66 11.89 -42.49
CA ARG A 24 -16.96 12.52 -42.73
C ARG A 24 -18.05 11.96 -41.83
N ASP A 25 -18.06 10.64 -41.61
CA ASP A 25 -19.02 10.00 -40.71
C ASP A 25 -18.75 10.33 -39.23
N ILE A 26 -17.48 10.41 -38.81
CA ILE A 26 -17.11 10.92 -37.49
C ILE A 26 -17.58 12.36 -37.29
N SER A 27 -17.37 13.26 -38.29
CA SER A 27 -17.79 14.66 -38.17
C SER A 27 -19.31 14.83 -38.10
N LYS A 28 -20.08 13.94 -38.70
CA LYS A 28 -21.54 13.90 -38.61
C LYS A 28 -22.06 13.58 -37.21
N TYR A 29 -21.34 12.71 -36.48
CA TYR A 29 -21.75 12.27 -35.15
C TYR A 29 -20.93 12.91 -34.03
N ILE A 30 -20.10 13.92 -34.31
CA ILE A 30 -19.17 14.53 -33.35
C ILE A 30 -19.89 15.05 -32.10
N VAL A 31 -21.10 15.61 -32.25
CA VAL A 31 -21.90 16.11 -31.14
C VAL A 31 -22.33 14.98 -30.21
N VAL A 32 -22.73 13.83 -30.78
CA VAL A 32 -23.13 12.65 -30.01
C VAL A 32 -21.93 12.06 -29.28
N ILE A 33 -20.78 11.99 -29.93
CA ILE A 33 -19.52 11.50 -29.34
C ILE A 33 -19.09 12.40 -28.17
N LEU A 34 -19.17 13.74 -28.35
CA LEU A 34 -18.83 14.69 -27.27
C LEU A 34 -19.78 14.59 -26.09
N LEU A 35 -21.09 14.42 -26.32
CA LEU A 35 -22.06 14.22 -25.23
C LEU A 35 -21.80 12.93 -24.49
N LEU A 36 -21.47 11.85 -25.19
CA LEU A 36 -21.14 10.56 -24.58
C LEU A 36 -19.85 10.65 -23.76
N ALA A 37 -18.82 11.31 -24.29
CA ALA A 37 -17.55 11.54 -23.59
C ALA A 37 -17.76 12.41 -22.33
N ALA A 38 -18.56 13.47 -22.42
CA ALA A 38 -18.88 14.33 -21.27
C ALA A 38 -19.65 13.57 -20.18
N SER A 39 -20.62 12.74 -20.56
CA SER A 39 -21.38 11.93 -19.58
C SER A 39 -20.51 10.90 -18.88
N MET A 40 -19.63 10.21 -19.62
CA MET A 40 -18.66 9.27 -19.05
C MET A 40 -17.68 9.97 -18.11
N SER A 41 -17.20 11.15 -18.48
CA SER A 41 -16.30 11.96 -17.64
C SER A 41 -16.95 12.38 -16.34
N LEU A 42 -18.21 12.81 -16.38
CA LEU A 42 -18.99 13.15 -15.17
C LEU A 42 -19.19 11.94 -14.26
N LEU A 43 -19.53 10.79 -14.82
CA LEU A 43 -19.68 9.56 -14.04
C LEU A 43 -18.35 9.15 -13.38
N ALA A 44 -17.26 9.22 -14.12
CA ALA A 44 -15.92 8.92 -13.59
C ALA A 44 -15.53 9.90 -12.47
N TYR A 45 -15.80 11.18 -12.64
CA TYR A 45 -15.54 12.21 -11.62
C TYR A 45 -16.29 11.94 -10.31
N VAL A 46 -17.59 11.64 -10.40
CA VAL A 46 -18.41 11.31 -9.23
C VAL A 46 -17.94 10.03 -8.57
N TYR A 47 -17.58 9.00 -9.35
CA TYR A 47 -17.09 7.73 -8.84
C TYR A 47 -15.75 7.89 -8.10
N VAL A 48 -14.79 8.57 -8.70
CA VAL A 48 -13.47 8.83 -8.10
C VAL A 48 -13.63 9.70 -6.85
N GLY A 49 -14.43 10.77 -6.91
CA GLY A 49 -14.66 11.65 -5.76
C GLY A 49 -15.29 10.94 -4.56
N ARG A 50 -16.09 9.89 -4.80
CA ARG A 50 -16.71 9.09 -3.75
C ARG A 50 -15.80 7.99 -3.20
N SER A 51 -14.89 7.46 -4.04
CA SER A 51 -13.97 6.39 -3.67
C SER A 51 -12.65 6.89 -3.07
N TYR A 52 -12.35 8.18 -3.25
CA TYR A 52 -11.10 8.77 -2.76
C TYR A 52 -11.22 9.14 -1.28
N HIS A 53 -10.78 8.24 -0.40
CA HIS A 53 -10.56 8.54 1.02
C HIS A 53 -9.12 9.00 1.20
N LYS A 54 -8.95 10.23 1.68
CA LYS A 54 -7.62 10.72 2.08
C LYS A 54 -7.17 9.90 3.28
N GLN A 55 -6.03 9.25 3.16
CA GLN A 55 -5.37 8.59 4.28
C GLN A 55 -4.15 9.41 4.69
N TYR A 56 -4.01 9.59 5.98
CA TYR A 56 -2.87 10.28 6.59
C TYR A 56 -2.00 9.25 7.28
N GLU A 57 -0.69 9.38 7.11
CA GLU A 57 0.29 8.46 7.66
C GLU A 57 1.09 9.13 8.78
N SER A 58 1.24 8.42 9.89
CA SER A 58 2.14 8.75 10.98
C SER A 58 3.19 7.67 11.08
N THR A 59 4.48 8.06 11.07
CA THR A 59 5.61 7.12 11.04
C THR A 59 6.47 7.29 12.27
N SER A 60 6.84 6.16 12.89
CA SER A 60 7.82 6.09 13.99
C SER A 60 8.93 5.10 13.67
N THR A 61 10.16 5.46 14.02
CA THR A 61 11.32 4.59 13.81
C THR A 61 11.91 4.16 15.15
N PHE A 62 12.20 2.87 15.27
CA PHE A 62 12.78 2.26 16.45
C PHE A 62 14.11 1.59 16.11
N ILE A 63 15.03 1.56 17.09
CA ILE A 63 16.18 0.65 17.10
C ILE A 63 15.85 -0.52 17.99
N VAL A 64 16.04 -1.73 17.48
CA VAL A 64 15.98 -2.95 18.29
C VAL A 64 17.36 -3.22 18.87
N SER A 65 17.47 -3.22 20.20
CA SER A 65 18.74 -3.53 20.90
C SER A 65 18.55 -4.66 21.92
N SER A 66 19.56 -5.48 22.08
CA SER A 66 19.59 -6.53 23.12
C SER A 66 20.11 -5.94 24.42
N LYS A 67 19.38 -6.14 25.51
CA LYS A 67 19.79 -5.70 26.85
C LYS A 67 20.89 -6.62 27.37
N GLY A 68 22.14 -6.15 27.40
CA GLY A 68 23.26 -6.89 27.98
C GLY A 68 24.57 -6.88 27.20
N SER A 69 24.61 -6.35 26.00
CA SER A 69 25.85 -6.26 25.23
C SER A 69 26.56 -4.94 25.49
N ASN A 70 27.45 -4.93 26.49
CA ASN A 70 28.35 -3.79 26.75
C ASN A 70 29.51 -3.69 25.75
N ASN A 71 29.63 -4.61 24.80
CA ASN A 71 30.71 -4.62 23.82
C ASN A 71 30.21 -5.01 22.43
N SER A 72 30.43 -4.10 21.50
CA SER A 72 30.30 -4.21 20.05
C SER A 72 28.87 -4.27 19.49
N VAL A 73 28.44 -3.12 18.99
CA VAL A 73 27.23 -2.91 18.17
C VAL A 73 27.19 -3.80 16.93
N TYR A 74 28.32 -4.38 16.52
CA TYR A 74 28.46 -5.18 15.30
C TYR A 74 28.42 -6.71 15.49
N SER A 75 28.58 -7.22 16.70
CA SER A 75 28.64 -8.68 16.92
C SER A 75 27.28 -9.37 16.98
N ASP A 76 26.17 -8.61 17.07
CA ASP A 76 24.82 -9.14 17.28
C ASP A 76 23.81 -8.67 16.22
N LEU A 77 24.27 -8.18 15.04
CA LEU A 77 23.36 -7.68 14.03
C LEU A 77 22.37 -8.74 13.56
N SER A 78 22.82 -9.98 13.42
CA SER A 78 21.95 -11.11 13.06
C SER A 78 20.85 -11.35 14.08
N THR A 79 21.21 -11.39 15.37
CA THR A 79 20.26 -11.58 16.47
C THR A 79 19.29 -10.41 16.60
N THR A 80 19.80 -9.17 16.47
CA THR A 80 18.94 -7.98 16.54
C THR A 80 18.01 -7.85 15.34
N THR A 81 18.43 -8.30 14.15
CA THR A 81 17.57 -8.35 12.95
C THR A 81 16.45 -9.39 13.12
N GLU A 82 16.76 -10.57 13.67
CA GLU A 82 15.74 -11.57 13.98
C GLU A 82 14.74 -11.06 15.03
N MET A 83 15.22 -10.38 16.07
CA MET A 83 14.36 -9.72 17.05
C MET A 83 13.49 -8.64 16.41
N ALA A 84 14.05 -7.80 15.54
CA ALA A 84 13.29 -6.78 14.82
C ALA A 84 12.16 -7.40 13.99
N THR A 85 12.40 -8.54 13.36
CA THR A 85 11.37 -9.28 12.61
C THR A 85 10.25 -9.77 13.54
N LYS A 86 10.57 -10.33 14.69
CA LYS A 86 9.56 -10.72 15.68
C LYS A 86 8.76 -9.54 16.23
N PHE A 87 9.40 -8.39 16.43
CA PHE A 87 8.71 -7.16 16.81
C PHE A 87 7.79 -6.66 15.72
N SER A 88 8.21 -6.71 14.46
CA SER A 88 7.37 -6.39 13.33
C SER A 88 6.08 -7.23 13.30
N GLU A 89 6.20 -8.54 13.53
CA GLU A 89 5.04 -9.44 13.61
C GLU A 89 4.08 -9.06 14.75
N ILE A 90 4.61 -8.68 15.92
CA ILE A 90 3.81 -8.26 17.07
C ILE A 90 3.08 -6.94 16.76
N LEU A 91 3.79 -5.96 16.19
CA LEU A 91 3.21 -4.67 15.85
C LEU A 91 2.13 -4.79 14.77
N ASN A 92 2.29 -5.75 13.86
CA ASN A 92 1.30 -6.08 12.84
C ASN A 92 0.13 -6.93 13.37
N SER A 93 0.21 -7.42 14.62
CA SER A 93 -0.77 -8.36 15.14
C SER A 93 -2.12 -7.70 15.44
N SER A 94 -3.19 -8.41 15.11
CA SER A 94 -4.56 -8.00 15.45
C SER A 94 -4.80 -7.92 16.96
N ILE A 95 -3.97 -8.60 17.77
CA ILE A 95 -4.05 -8.59 19.24
C ILE A 95 -3.68 -7.20 19.76
N LEU A 96 -2.57 -6.65 19.26
CA LEU A 96 -2.15 -5.30 19.64
C LEU A 96 -3.15 -4.24 19.16
N GLN A 97 -3.63 -4.35 17.93
CA GLN A 97 -4.63 -3.44 17.37
C GLN A 97 -5.93 -3.44 18.20
N LYS A 98 -6.44 -4.62 18.56
CA LYS A 98 -7.63 -4.74 19.44
C LYS A 98 -7.39 -4.17 20.82
N LYS A 99 -6.18 -4.35 21.39
CA LYS A 99 -5.83 -3.79 22.69
C LYS A 99 -5.80 -2.26 22.64
N VAL A 100 -5.19 -1.69 21.61
CA VAL A 100 -5.13 -0.24 21.39
C VAL A 100 -6.55 0.33 21.21
N ALA A 101 -7.38 -0.30 20.38
CA ALA A 101 -8.76 0.12 20.19
C ALA A 101 -9.54 0.15 21.51
N LYS A 102 -9.41 -0.91 22.33
CA LYS A 102 -10.07 -1.00 23.64
C LYS A 102 -9.59 0.09 24.61
N GLU A 103 -8.31 0.40 24.63
CA GLU A 103 -7.75 1.45 25.50
C GLU A 103 -8.23 2.84 25.08
N MET A 104 -8.39 3.07 23.78
CA MET A 104 -8.95 4.31 23.23
C MET A 104 -10.50 4.37 23.29
N ASN A 105 -11.16 3.39 23.94
CA ASN A 105 -12.62 3.25 23.99
C ASN A 105 -13.29 3.17 22.61
N MET A 106 -12.65 2.47 21.66
CA MET A 106 -13.15 2.24 20.32
C MET A 106 -13.54 0.77 20.13
N ASP A 107 -14.60 0.51 19.38
CA ASP A 107 -15.07 -0.86 19.09
C ASP A 107 -14.13 -1.60 18.13
N TYR A 108 -13.42 -0.87 17.28
CA TYR A 108 -12.46 -1.40 16.33
C TYR A 108 -11.30 -0.42 16.14
N PHE A 109 -10.21 -0.91 15.55
CA PHE A 109 -9.04 -0.09 15.21
C PHE A 109 -9.33 0.71 13.94
N PRO A 110 -9.45 2.08 14.02
CA PRO A 110 -9.91 2.90 12.91
C PRO A 110 -8.75 3.29 11.96
N GLY A 111 -8.08 2.30 11.39
CA GLY A 111 -6.96 2.54 10.50
C GLY A 111 -6.23 1.26 10.16
N THR A 112 -5.03 1.40 9.59
CA THR A 112 -4.11 0.30 9.34
C THR A 112 -2.76 0.60 9.99
N ALA A 113 -2.18 -0.40 10.63
CA ALA A 113 -0.83 -0.32 11.17
C ALA A 113 0.03 -1.38 10.48
N SER A 114 1.20 -0.97 10.02
CA SER A 114 2.22 -1.86 9.46
C SER A 114 3.58 -1.54 10.05
N ALA A 115 4.33 -2.57 10.37
CA ALA A 115 5.69 -2.45 10.85
C ALA A 115 6.62 -3.27 9.95
N GLU A 116 7.71 -2.66 9.52
CA GLU A 116 8.67 -3.25 8.59
C GLU A 116 10.08 -3.05 9.12
N VAL A 117 10.92 -4.08 8.95
CA VAL A 117 12.34 -3.99 9.24
C VAL A 117 13.05 -3.41 8.02
N VAL A 118 13.89 -2.41 8.24
CA VAL A 118 14.76 -1.88 7.16
C VAL A 118 15.82 -2.93 6.86
N ASN A 119 15.93 -3.32 5.59
CA ASN A 119 16.80 -4.40 5.14
C ASN A 119 18.20 -4.35 5.76
N GLU A 120 18.66 -5.49 6.26
CA GLU A 120 19.99 -5.69 6.84
C GLU A 120 20.33 -4.75 8.02
N THR A 121 19.31 -4.23 8.69
CA THR A 121 19.49 -3.36 9.86
C THR A 121 18.66 -3.85 11.04
N ASN A 122 18.91 -3.28 12.21
CA ASN A 122 18.07 -3.45 13.40
C ASN A 122 17.05 -2.30 13.55
N LEU A 123 16.79 -1.58 12.45
CA LEU A 123 15.79 -0.51 12.42
C LEU A 123 14.41 -1.07 12.07
N LEU A 124 13.42 -0.67 12.83
CA LEU A 124 12.03 -0.99 12.64
C LEU A 124 11.23 0.28 12.39
N VAL A 125 10.49 0.33 11.30
CA VAL A 125 9.64 1.46 10.94
C VAL A 125 8.19 1.05 11.12
N LEU A 126 7.48 1.73 12.01
CA LEU A 126 6.04 1.61 12.22
C LEU A 126 5.34 2.71 11.42
N LYS A 127 4.42 2.33 10.56
CA LYS A 127 3.55 3.23 9.79
C LYS A 127 2.10 2.99 10.21
N VAL A 128 1.42 4.05 10.55
CA VAL A 128 0.00 4.01 10.93
C VAL A 128 -0.77 4.95 10.03
N GLN A 129 -1.76 4.43 9.34
CA GLN A 129 -2.63 5.19 8.45
C GLN A 129 -4.04 5.28 9.02
N ALA A 130 -4.64 6.47 8.94
CA ALA A 130 -6.00 6.74 9.38
C ALA A 130 -6.65 7.86 8.55
N ASP A 131 -7.93 8.10 8.78
CA ASP A 131 -8.72 9.09 8.02
C ASP A 131 -8.41 10.55 8.39
N SER A 132 -7.71 10.78 9.52
CA SER A 132 -7.24 12.11 9.91
C SER A 132 -5.82 12.08 10.46
N PRO A 133 -5.06 13.21 10.37
CA PRO A 133 -3.70 13.30 10.90
C PRO A 133 -3.67 13.06 12.41
N GLU A 134 -4.63 13.62 13.15
CA GLU A 134 -4.72 13.50 14.60
C GLU A 134 -4.99 12.04 15.01
N MET A 135 -5.82 11.33 14.24
CA MET A 135 -6.10 9.92 14.48
C MET A 135 -4.88 9.06 14.18
N ALA A 136 -4.21 9.28 13.05
CA ALA A 136 -2.98 8.56 12.69
C ALA A 136 -1.89 8.72 13.76
N PHE A 137 -1.70 9.96 14.23
CA PHE A 137 -0.77 10.26 15.32
C PHE A 137 -1.16 9.59 16.64
N SER A 138 -2.44 9.68 17.03
CA SER A 138 -2.94 9.13 18.29
C SER A 138 -2.85 7.61 18.32
N LEU A 139 -3.18 6.95 17.21
CA LEU A 139 -3.06 5.49 17.06
C LEU A 139 -1.58 5.05 17.11
N ASN A 140 -0.70 5.78 16.43
CA ASN A 140 0.74 5.49 16.45
C ASN A 140 1.27 5.58 17.89
N LYS A 141 0.96 6.67 18.59
CA LYS A 141 1.35 6.87 19.99
C LYS A 141 0.75 5.80 20.91
N ALA A 142 -0.50 5.40 20.71
CA ALA A 142 -1.13 4.34 21.49
C ALA A 142 -0.47 2.97 21.26
N ILE A 143 -0.10 2.66 20.01
CA ILE A 143 0.69 1.45 19.71
C ILE A 143 2.04 1.50 20.43
N MET A 144 2.75 2.63 20.37
CA MET A 144 4.02 2.84 21.05
C MET A 144 3.93 2.66 22.58
N ASN A 145 2.84 3.07 23.19
CA ASN A 145 2.64 2.92 24.63
C ASN A 145 2.29 1.49 25.03
N ASN A 146 1.64 0.74 24.14
CA ASN A 146 1.13 -0.60 24.43
C ASN A 146 2.02 -1.75 23.98
N TYR A 147 2.99 -1.51 23.09
CA TYR A 147 3.83 -2.59 22.57
C TYR A 147 4.58 -3.32 23.68
N SER A 148 5.07 -2.61 24.70
CA SER A 148 5.86 -3.18 25.80
C SER A 148 5.10 -4.21 26.61
N VAL A 149 3.79 -4.02 26.80
CA VAL A 149 2.95 -4.96 27.56
C VAL A 149 2.78 -6.26 26.79
N VAL A 150 2.61 -6.19 25.47
CA VAL A 150 2.47 -7.37 24.62
C VAL A 150 3.81 -8.07 24.42
N THR A 151 4.87 -7.30 24.26
CA THR A 151 6.24 -7.81 24.07
C THR A 151 6.78 -8.53 25.30
N ASN A 152 6.59 -7.98 26.50
CA ASN A 152 7.04 -8.60 27.74
C ASN A 152 6.37 -9.96 28.00
N GLN A 153 5.17 -10.18 27.46
CA GLN A 153 4.47 -11.46 27.55
C GLN A 153 4.99 -12.50 26.56
N LEU A 154 5.56 -12.09 25.43
CA LEU A 154 5.91 -12.97 24.31
C LEU A 154 7.42 -13.21 24.14
N ILE A 155 8.26 -12.21 24.38
CA ILE A 155 9.69 -12.25 24.02
C ILE A 155 10.61 -12.09 25.25
N GLY A 156 10.09 -11.66 26.41
CA GLY A 156 10.93 -11.37 27.60
C GLY A 156 11.60 -9.99 27.53
N THR A 157 12.75 -9.84 28.20
CA THR A 157 13.42 -8.54 28.42
C THR A 157 14.17 -8.02 27.18
N VAL A 158 13.47 -7.55 26.17
CA VAL A 158 14.05 -6.82 25.03
C VAL A 158 13.58 -5.37 25.09
N VAL A 159 14.46 -4.41 24.79
CA VAL A 159 14.15 -2.98 24.82
C VAL A 159 14.12 -2.44 23.40
N LEU A 160 13.01 -1.81 23.03
CA LEU A 160 12.93 -0.95 21.86
C LEU A 160 13.26 0.48 22.28
N ASP A 161 14.20 1.08 21.58
CA ASP A 161 14.54 2.48 21.77
C ASP A 161 13.95 3.33 20.63
N VAL A 162 13.27 4.40 20.98
CA VAL A 162 12.56 5.25 20.02
C VAL A 162 13.54 6.29 19.48
N LEU A 163 13.87 6.18 18.19
CA LEU A 163 14.71 7.15 17.49
C LEU A 163 13.96 8.40 17.09
N HIS A 164 12.73 8.25 16.65
CA HIS A 164 11.89 9.34 16.15
C HIS A 164 10.46 9.12 16.59
N ASN A 165 9.90 10.11 17.27
CA ASN A 165 8.49 10.18 17.61
C ASN A 165 7.68 10.66 16.40
N PRO A 166 6.43 10.24 16.27
CA PRO A 166 5.52 10.64 15.19
C PRO A 166 5.26 12.16 15.17
#